data_7ebacd1f2efb60c1b9fb9170bc060490
#
_entry.id   7ebacd1f2efb60c1b9fb9170bc060490
#
_cell.length_a   1.000
_cell.length_b   1.000
_cell.length_c   1.000
_cell.angle_alpha   90.00
_cell.angle_beta   90.00
_cell.angle_gamma   90.00
#
_symmetry.space_group_name_H-M   'P 1'
#
loop_
_entity.id
_entity.type
_entity.pdbx_description
1 polymer ?
#
loop_
_entity_poly.entity_id
_entity_poly.type
_entity_poly.pdbx_seq_one_letter_code
_entity_poly.pdbx_strand_id
1 'polypeptide(L)'
;LRPDHANRRRRRAGAERPGRVPPARPYSIDDDTDFLPAVKRSIRGWKIAYSPDLDVFPVDPQVSRVIDAQVKAFEEEGAHVEEVKVGIRRPQQELSDLWCRLIIPRNITGLDAAKAGGVDLLGEHHQDFPAEYLRWIAVGQHLSAVDFYKDQEIRTEIYDAIQSVLNDYDLLVTPTLACLPVDNANDGNTVGPSEINGEQVDPLIGWCLTYPLNFTGHPAASIPAGLSEEGLPVGMQIIGR
;
A
#
# COMPACT_ATOMS: atom_id res chain seq x y z
N LEU A 1 16.59 -17.44 -8.73
CA LEU A 1 17.63 -16.46 -8.33
C LEU A 1 17.72 -16.45 -6.81
N ARG A 2 18.81 -17.00 -6.25
CA ARG A 2 19.03 -16.96 -4.80
C ARG A 2 19.18 -15.50 -4.37
N PRO A 3 18.42 -15.01 -3.38
CA PRO A 3 18.58 -13.64 -2.88
C PRO A 3 20.01 -13.46 -2.37
N ASP A 4 20.65 -12.39 -2.80
CA ASP A 4 22.00 -12.03 -2.41
C ASP A 4 22.11 -11.94 -0.88
N HIS A 5 23.01 -12.74 -0.29
CA HIS A 5 23.28 -12.75 1.16
C HIS A 5 23.68 -11.36 1.71
N ALA A 6 24.25 -10.48 0.87
CA ALA A 6 24.60 -9.12 1.23
C ALA A 6 23.36 -8.25 1.45
N ASN A 7 22.29 -8.48 0.68
CA ASN A 7 21.03 -7.74 0.83
C ASN A 7 20.27 -8.15 2.11
N ARG A 8 20.35 -9.43 2.50
CA ARG A 8 19.81 -9.90 3.79
C ARG A 8 20.55 -9.29 4.99
N ARG A 9 21.90 -9.14 4.92
CA ARG A 9 22.68 -8.48 5.98
C ARG A 9 22.37 -6.99 6.11
N ARG A 10 22.16 -6.28 5.00
CA ARG A 10 21.78 -4.84 5.03
C ARG A 10 20.40 -4.61 5.63
N ARG A 11 19.42 -5.48 5.33
CA ARG A 11 18.08 -5.44 5.96
C ARG A 11 18.14 -5.79 7.44
N ARG A 12 19.01 -6.76 7.84
CA ARG A 12 19.27 -7.07 9.25
C ARG A 12 19.90 -5.89 9.99
N ALA A 13 20.89 -5.22 9.41
CA ALA A 13 21.52 -4.05 10.03
C ALA A 13 20.56 -2.87 10.19
N GLY A 14 19.54 -2.75 9.33
CA GLY A 14 18.45 -1.78 9.49
C GLY A 14 17.50 -2.12 10.65
N ALA A 15 17.28 -3.42 10.89
CA ALA A 15 16.45 -3.92 11.99
C ALA A 15 17.20 -3.93 13.35
N GLU A 16 18.53 -3.93 13.33
CA GLU A 16 19.38 -3.91 14.52
C GLU A 16 19.57 -2.49 15.12
N ARG A 17 19.10 -1.45 14.46
CA ARG A 17 19.07 -0.12 15.06
C ARG A 17 17.77 -0.01 15.86
N PRO A 18 17.82 -0.04 17.21
CA PRO A 18 16.68 0.38 17.99
C PRO A 18 16.31 1.78 17.48
N GLY A 19 15.08 1.92 17.00
CA GLY A 19 14.56 3.18 16.53
C GLY A 19 14.64 4.16 17.68
N ARG A 20 15.73 4.93 17.75
CA ARG A 20 15.84 6.02 18.70
C ARG A 20 14.75 6.99 18.30
N VAL A 21 13.64 6.91 19.00
CA VAL A 21 12.52 7.82 18.85
C VAL A 21 13.08 9.23 19.03
N PRO A 22 13.01 10.10 18.03
CA PRO A 22 13.42 11.50 18.23
C PRO A 22 12.50 12.04 19.35
N PRO A 23 13.06 12.65 20.41
CA PRO A 23 12.27 13.04 21.59
C PRO A 23 11.18 14.11 21.34
N ALA A 24 10.89 14.43 20.10
CA ALA A 24 10.01 15.53 19.72
C ALA A 24 8.76 15.11 18.89
N ARG A 25 8.42 13.82 18.79
CA ARG A 25 7.24 13.39 18.02
C ARG A 25 6.16 12.85 18.95
N PRO A 26 4.97 13.52 19.07
CA PRO A 26 3.96 13.16 20.04
C PRO A 26 3.32 11.78 19.86
N TYR A 27 3.44 11.16 18.68
CA TYR A 27 2.90 9.83 18.35
C TYR A 27 3.98 8.76 18.21
N SER A 28 5.22 9.05 18.62
CA SER A 28 6.27 8.04 18.62
C SER A 28 6.06 7.07 19.77
N ILE A 29 6.12 5.78 19.46
CA ILE A 29 6.10 4.71 20.48
C ILE A 29 7.54 4.37 20.78
N ASP A 30 7.90 4.32 22.06
CA ASP A 30 9.19 3.81 22.50
C ASP A 30 9.12 2.29 22.52
N ASP A 31 9.77 1.67 21.55
CA ASP A 31 9.77 0.22 21.37
C ASP A 31 11.22 -0.25 21.13
N ASP A 32 11.74 -1.05 22.06
CA ASP A 32 13.06 -1.66 22.00
C ASP A 32 13.02 -3.14 21.58
N THR A 33 11.89 -3.59 21.00
CA THR A 33 11.70 -4.96 20.54
C THR A 33 12.77 -5.36 19.52
N ASP A 34 13.49 -6.44 19.84
CA ASP A 34 14.38 -7.09 18.87
C ASP A 34 13.56 -7.98 17.92
N PHE A 35 13.46 -7.55 16.66
CA PHE A 35 12.73 -8.27 15.61
C PHE A 35 13.56 -9.42 14.97
N LEU A 36 14.87 -9.51 15.22
CA LEU A 36 15.72 -10.55 14.60
C LEU A 36 15.31 -11.98 14.94
N PRO A 37 14.89 -12.31 16.19
CA PRO A 37 14.41 -13.64 16.49
C PRO A 37 13.15 -14.04 15.70
N ALA A 38 12.32 -13.06 15.31
CA ALA A 38 11.08 -13.33 14.58
C ALA A 38 11.33 -13.95 13.19
N VAL A 39 12.44 -13.61 12.52
CA VAL A 39 12.78 -14.15 11.18
C VAL A 39 13.11 -15.65 11.19
N LYS A 40 13.25 -16.26 12.37
CA LYS A 40 13.52 -17.68 12.55
C LYS A 40 12.29 -18.47 13.00
N ARG A 41 11.19 -17.78 13.26
CA ARG A 41 9.95 -18.45 13.69
C ARG A 41 9.34 -19.20 12.51
N SER A 42 8.86 -20.42 12.80
CA SER A 42 8.04 -21.17 11.84
C SER A 42 6.65 -20.56 11.79
N ILE A 43 6.04 -20.61 10.61
CA ILE A 43 4.64 -20.27 10.38
C ILE A 43 3.72 -21.49 10.43
N ARG A 44 4.25 -22.66 10.78
CA ARG A 44 3.47 -23.89 10.88
C ARG A 44 2.30 -23.73 11.84
N GLY A 45 1.09 -24.07 11.33
CA GLY A 45 -0.15 -23.95 12.08
C GLY A 45 -0.74 -22.54 12.12
N TRP A 46 -0.10 -21.56 11.49
CA TRP A 46 -0.69 -20.23 11.34
C TRP A 46 -1.89 -20.28 10.40
N LYS A 47 -2.86 -19.44 10.67
CA LYS A 47 -4.02 -19.20 9.78
C LYS A 47 -3.75 -17.96 8.94
N ILE A 48 -3.77 -18.12 7.64
CA ILE A 48 -3.51 -17.05 6.69
C ILE A 48 -4.76 -16.83 5.85
N ALA A 49 -5.34 -15.64 5.95
CA ALA A 49 -6.37 -15.20 5.05
C ALA A 49 -5.74 -14.77 3.72
N TYR A 50 -6.30 -15.20 2.62
CA TYR A 50 -5.96 -14.73 1.29
C TYR A 50 -7.14 -13.97 0.69
N SER A 51 -6.92 -12.74 0.26
CA SER A 51 -7.89 -11.98 -0.53
C SER A 51 -7.24 -11.56 -1.84
N PRO A 52 -7.72 -12.05 -2.99
CA PRO A 52 -7.11 -11.77 -4.29
C PRO A 52 -7.29 -10.31 -4.73
N ASP A 53 -8.29 -9.61 -4.19
CA ASP A 53 -8.79 -8.35 -4.72
C ASP A 53 -9.25 -7.33 -3.67
N LEU A 54 -9.11 -7.63 -2.36
CA LEU A 54 -9.71 -6.86 -1.27
C LEU A 54 -11.22 -6.58 -1.50
N ASP A 55 -11.91 -7.49 -2.19
CA ASP A 55 -13.33 -7.49 -2.58
C ASP A 55 -13.72 -6.52 -3.71
N VAL A 56 -12.91 -5.50 -4.00
CA VAL A 56 -13.35 -4.37 -4.84
C VAL A 56 -12.32 -3.89 -5.88
N PHE A 57 -11.10 -4.44 -5.86
CA PHE A 57 -10.08 -4.05 -6.84
C PHE A 57 -10.15 -4.95 -8.08
N PRO A 58 -10.20 -4.38 -9.28
CA PRO A 58 -9.92 -5.15 -10.49
C PRO A 58 -8.44 -5.54 -10.49
N VAL A 59 -8.14 -6.82 -10.66
CA VAL A 59 -6.76 -7.34 -10.70
C VAL A 59 -6.49 -8.00 -12.03
N ASP A 60 -5.34 -7.69 -12.62
CA ASP A 60 -4.87 -8.31 -13.85
C ASP A 60 -4.74 -9.84 -13.66
N PRO A 61 -5.31 -10.66 -14.56
CA PRO A 61 -5.22 -12.11 -14.48
C PRO A 61 -3.78 -12.66 -14.42
N GLN A 62 -2.80 -11.94 -14.98
CA GLN A 62 -1.40 -12.33 -14.89
C GLN A 62 -0.85 -12.15 -13.47
N VAL A 63 -1.24 -11.06 -12.79
CA VAL A 63 -0.92 -10.83 -11.38
C VAL A 63 -1.55 -11.91 -10.53
N SER A 64 -2.86 -12.15 -10.69
CA SER A 64 -3.59 -13.17 -9.94
C SER A 64 -2.92 -14.54 -10.05
N ARG A 65 -2.58 -15.00 -11.26
CA ARG A 65 -1.91 -16.29 -11.48
C ARG A 65 -0.62 -16.44 -10.71
N VAL A 66 0.21 -15.38 -10.65
CA VAL A 66 1.48 -15.42 -9.91
C VAL A 66 1.22 -15.48 -8.41
N ILE A 67 0.28 -14.70 -7.90
CA ILE A 67 -0.05 -14.68 -6.46
C ILE A 67 -0.66 -16.01 -6.04
N ASP A 68 -1.65 -16.55 -6.76
CA ASP A 68 -2.30 -17.85 -6.49
C ASP A 68 -1.29 -18.99 -6.41
N ALA A 69 -0.26 -18.96 -7.27
CA ALA A 69 0.80 -19.94 -7.24
C ALA A 69 1.71 -19.79 -6.00
N GLN A 70 1.98 -18.55 -5.56
CA GLN A 70 2.88 -18.28 -4.45
C GLN A 70 2.21 -18.41 -3.08
N VAL A 71 0.91 -18.21 -2.99
CA VAL A 71 0.16 -18.44 -1.74
C VAL A 71 0.30 -19.89 -1.25
N LYS A 72 0.44 -20.85 -2.15
CA LYS A 72 0.71 -22.26 -1.83
C LYS A 72 2.01 -22.50 -1.05
N ALA A 73 3.00 -21.61 -1.18
CA ALA A 73 4.24 -21.72 -0.41
C ALA A 73 4.02 -21.61 1.10
N PHE A 74 2.97 -20.92 1.54
CA PHE A 74 2.60 -20.88 2.95
C PHE A 74 2.07 -22.24 3.41
N GLU A 75 1.29 -22.95 2.59
CA GLU A 75 0.78 -24.29 2.87
C GLU A 75 1.92 -25.32 2.92
N GLU A 76 2.89 -25.21 2.00
CA GLU A 76 4.10 -26.07 1.98
C GLU A 76 4.94 -25.91 3.26
N GLU A 77 4.95 -24.70 3.86
CA GLU A 77 5.58 -24.44 5.15
C GLU A 77 4.70 -24.78 6.36
N GLY A 78 3.50 -25.32 6.10
CA GLY A 78 2.59 -25.88 7.11
C GLY A 78 1.62 -24.87 7.73
N ALA A 79 1.39 -23.73 7.10
CA ALA A 79 0.29 -22.85 7.44
C ALA A 79 -1.04 -23.34 6.83
N HIS A 80 -2.15 -22.82 7.33
CA HIS A 80 -3.48 -23.03 6.78
C HIS A 80 -3.90 -21.77 6.02
N VAL A 81 -4.08 -21.87 4.71
CA VAL A 81 -4.49 -20.74 3.87
C VAL A 81 -5.96 -20.89 3.51
N GLU A 82 -6.69 -19.79 3.62
CA GLU A 82 -8.10 -19.73 3.27
C GLU A 82 -8.37 -18.45 2.48
N GLU A 83 -9.03 -18.58 1.32
CA GLU A 83 -9.50 -17.42 0.58
C GLU A 83 -10.74 -16.85 1.29
N VAL A 84 -10.69 -15.54 1.56
CA VAL A 84 -11.72 -14.86 2.35
C VAL A 84 -12.25 -13.60 1.65
N LYS A 85 -13.45 -13.21 2.00
CA LYS A 85 -13.95 -11.86 1.78
C LYS A 85 -13.57 -10.99 2.97
N VAL A 86 -12.94 -9.85 2.70
CA VAL A 86 -12.49 -8.89 3.73
C VAL A 86 -13.67 -8.11 4.31
N GLY A 87 -14.69 -7.89 3.47
CA GLY A 87 -15.87 -7.13 3.86
C GLY A 87 -15.81 -5.66 3.45
N ILE A 88 -14.85 -5.27 2.62
CA ILE A 88 -14.81 -3.92 2.02
C ILE A 88 -15.96 -3.84 1.00
N ARG A 89 -16.84 -2.83 1.16
CA ARG A 89 -18.05 -2.68 0.35
C ARG A 89 -18.06 -1.40 -0.50
N ARG A 90 -17.14 -0.49 -0.23
CA ARG A 90 -17.06 0.75 -0.99
C ARG A 90 -16.38 0.50 -2.33
N PRO A 91 -16.89 1.09 -3.42
CA PRO A 91 -16.24 0.96 -4.73
C PRO A 91 -14.78 1.40 -4.68
N GLN A 92 -13.94 0.75 -5.45
CA GLN A 92 -12.51 1.06 -5.55
C GLN A 92 -12.26 2.54 -5.86
N GLN A 93 -13.06 3.16 -6.75
CA GLN A 93 -12.95 4.58 -7.08
C GLN A 93 -13.15 5.48 -5.84
N GLU A 94 -14.11 5.16 -4.98
CA GLU A 94 -14.34 5.92 -3.75
C GLU A 94 -13.16 5.81 -2.78
N LEU A 95 -12.51 4.64 -2.73
CA LEU A 95 -11.33 4.44 -1.90
C LEU A 95 -10.12 5.22 -2.42
N SER A 96 -9.91 5.28 -3.73
CA SER A 96 -8.84 6.07 -4.33
C SER A 96 -9.07 7.57 -4.12
N ASP A 97 -10.29 8.03 -4.31
CA ASP A 97 -10.68 9.42 -4.03
C ASP A 97 -10.48 9.78 -2.54
N LEU A 98 -10.86 8.88 -1.65
CA LEU A 98 -10.63 9.03 -0.21
C LEU A 98 -9.14 9.20 0.10
N TRP A 99 -8.29 8.32 -0.45
CA TRP A 99 -6.86 8.42 -0.23
C TRP A 99 -6.31 9.76 -0.69
N CYS A 100 -6.71 10.22 -1.88
CA CYS A 100 -6.30 11.52 -2.40
C CYS A 100 -6.75 12.67 -1.50
N ARG A 101 -8.02 12.67 -1.03
CA ARG A 101 -8.51 13.69 -0.10
C ARG A 101 -7.80 13.70 1.25
N LEU A 102 -7.36 12.54 1.73
CA LEU A 102 -6.63 12.44 3.01
C LEU A 102 -5.19 12.93 2.92
N ILE A 103 -4.51 12.71 1.77
CA ILE A 103 -3.09 13.04 1.63
C ILE A 103 -2.86 14.45 1.11
N ILE A 104 -3.77 14.97 0.29
CA ILE A 104 -3.56 16.23 -0.42
C ILE A 104 -3.41 17.45 0.50
N PRO A 105 -4.13 17.59 1.63
CA PRO A 105 -3.93 18.71 2.54
C PRO A 105 -2.49 18.78 3.08
N ARG A 106 -1.87 17.63 3.34
CA ARG A 106 -0.46 17.56 3.73
C ARG A 106 0.48 17.99 2.61
N ASN A 107 0.18 17.59 1.37
CA ASN A 107 0.99 17.99 0.22
C ASN A 107 0.91 19.51 0.02
N ILE A 108 -0.27 20.12 0.15
CA ILE A 108 -0.46 21.57 0.08
C ILE A 108 0.40 22.28 1.14
N THR A 109 0.38 21.81 2.39
CA THR A 109 1.23 22.41 3.43
C THR A 109 2.73 22.30 3.11
N GLY A 110 3.16 21.23 2.43
CA GLY A 110 4.52 21.07 1.94
C GLY A 110 4.87 22.06 0.83
N LEU A 111 3.96 22.26 -0.10
CA LEU A 111 4.10 23.23 -1.19
C LEU A 111 4.15 24.68 -0.64
N ASP A 112 3.28 25.01 0.32
CA ASP A 112 3.30 26.30 1.01
C ASP A 112 4.61 26.55 1.76
N ALA A 113 5.14 25.53 2.43
CA ALA A 113 6.41 25.63 3.11
C ALA A 113 7.59 25.86 2.13
N ALA A 114 7.57 25.19 0.97
CA ALA A 114 8.55 25.40 -0.09
C ALA A 114 8.49 26.84 -0.61
N LYS A 115 7.27 27.35 -0.85
CA LYS A 115 7.04 28.73 -1.29
C LYS A 115 7.52 29.74 -0.27
N ALA A 116 7.25 29.53 1.01
CA ALA A 116 7.78 30.37 2.10
C ALA A 116 9.31 30.33 2.19
N GLY A 117 9.91 29.20 1.77
CA GLY A 117 11.37 29.04 1.64
C GLY A 117 11.98 29.65 0.36
N GLY A 118 11.17 30.27 -0.50
CA GLY A 118 11.61 30.95 -1.72
C GLY A 118 11.53 30.08 -3.00
N VAL A 119 10.85 28.93 -2.96
CA VAL A 119 10.66 28.05 -4.14
C VAL A 119 9.17 27.89 -4.42
N ASP A 120 8.65 28.62 -5.39
CA ASP A 120 7.23 28.52 -5.79
C ASP A 120 7.00 27.39 -6.80
N LEU A 121 6.89 26.15 -6.28
CA LEU A 121 6.75 24.95 -7.09
C LEU A 121 5.50 25.01 -8.00
N LEU A 122 4.36 25.50 -7.52
CA LEU A 122 3.14 25.57 -8.31
C LEU A 122 3.12 26.78 -9.28
N GLY A 123 3.90 27.82 -9.02
CA GLY A 123 4.04 28.97 -9.93
C GLY A 123 5.09 28.70 -11.00
N GLU A 124 6.32 28.41 -10.58
CA GLU A 124 7.48 28.33 -11.48
C GLU A 124 7.61 26.96 -12.16
N HIS A 125 7.12 25.89 -11.53
CA HIS A 125 7.27 24.50 -11.95
C HIS A 125 5.92 23.80 -12.20
N HIS A 126 4.84 24.56 -12.40
CA HIS A 126 3.51 23.98 -12.60
C HIS A 126 3.45 22.92 -13.70
N GLN A 127 4.17 23.12 -14.79
CA GLN A 127 4.23 22.21 -15.93
C GLN A 127 4.96 20.89 -15.67
N ASP A 128 5.73 20.83 -14.56
CA ASP A 128 6.50 19.64 -14.19
C ASP A 128 5.65 18.66 -13.35
N PHE A 129 4.41 19.04 -13.00
CA PHE A 129 3.49 18.20 -12.26
C PHE A 129 2.50 17.47 -13.18
N PRO A 130 2.19 16.18 -12.89
CA PRO A 130 1.11 15.46 -13.57
C PRO A 130 -0.24 16.19 -13.42
N ALA A 131 -1.03 16.22 -14.50
CA ALA A 131 -2.33 16.88 -14.50
C ALA A 131 -3.27 16.36 -13.39
N GLU A 132 -3.24 15.04 -13.14
CA GLU A 132 -4.03 14.39 -12.08
C GLU A 132 -3.65 14.89 -10.69
N TYR A 133 -2.36 15.11 -10.43
CA TYR A 133 -1.90 15.67 -9.16
C TYR A 133 -2.39 17.10 -8.97
N LEU A 134 -2.29 17.94 -10.02
CA LEU A 134 -2.77 19.33 -9.98
C LEU A 134 -4.29 19.39 -9.76
N ARG A 135 -5.05 18.49 -10.37
CA ARG A 135 -6.50 18.36 -10.11
C ARG A 135 -6.77 18.12 -8.63
N TRP A 136 -6.03 17.22 -7.99
CA TRP A 136 -6.18 16.94 -6.57
C TRP A 136 -5.73 18.09 -5.67
N ILE A 137 -4.67 18.83 -6.05
CA ILE A 137 -4.29 20.07 -5.35
C ILE A 137 -5.46 21.06 -5.36
N ALA A 138 -6.11 21.26 -6.51
CA ALA A 138 -7.27 22.16 -6.62
C ALA A 138 -8.44 21.69 -5.73
N VAL A 139 -8.74 20.39 -5.70
CA VAL A 139 -9.75 19.81 -4.79
C VAL A 139 -9.37 20.08 -3.33
N GLY A 140 -8.12 19.81 -2.97
CA GLY A 140 -7.64 19.95 -1.59
C GLY A 140 -7.72 21.38 -1.04
N GLN A 141 -7.54 22.38 -1.90
CA GLN A 141 -7.68 23.80 -1.51
C GLN A 141 -9.09 24.17 -1.06
N HIS A 142 -10.10 23.38 -1.42
CA HIS A 142 -11.51 23.61 -1.10
C HIS A 142 -12.06 22.63 -0.05
N LEU A 143 -11.26 21.66 0.41
CA LEU A 143 -11.69 20.73 1.45
C LEU A 143 -11.89 21.45 2.79
N SER A 144 -13.07 21.28 3.36
CA SER A 144 -13.34 21.78 4.72
C SER A 144 -12.83 20.79 5.78
N ALA A 145 -12.61 21.28 7.01
CA ALA A 145 -12.32 20.42 8.14
C ALA A 145 -13.46 19.41 8.39
N VAL A 146 -14.71 19.79 8.11
CA VAL A 146 -15.86 18.88 8.27
C VAL A 146 -15.78 17.72 7.27
N ASP A 147 -15.43 18.00 6.01
CA ASP A 147 -15.28 16.94 5.00
C ASP A 147 -14.13 16.00 5.36
N PHE A 148 -13.01 16.55 5.84
CA PHE A 148 -11.88 15.76 6.32
C PHE A 148 -12.27 14.84 7.48
N TYR A 149 -13.10 15.29 8.42
CA TYR A 149 -13.60 14.43 9.51
C TYR A 149 -14.56 13.35 9.03
N LYS A 150 -15.43 13.62 8.04
CA LYS A 150 -16.26 12.59 7.41
C LYS A 150 -15.42 11.50 6.74
N ASP A 151 -14.32 11.90 6.10
CA ASP A 151 -13.39 10.95 5.50
C ASP A 151 -12.72 10.04 6.57
N GLN A 152 -12.55 10.50 7.82
CA GLN A 152 -12.07 9.65 8.90
C GLN A 152 -13.08 8.55 9.30
N GLU A 153 -14.38 8.78 9.13
CA GLU A 153 -15.41 7.76 9.36
C GLU A 153 -15.25 6.62 8.36
N ILE A 154 -15.03 6.94 7.09
CA ILE A 154 -14.78 5.94 6.04
C ILE A 154 -13.50 5.13 6.33
N ARG A 155 -12.43 5.78 6.81
CA ARG A 155 -11.23 5.08 7.27
C ARG A 155 -11.55 4.02 8.32
N THR A 156 -12.41 4.35 9.28
CA THR A 156 -12.81 3.44 10.35
C THR A 156 -13.52 2.21 9.79
N GLU A 157 -14.41 2.39 8.81
CA GLU A 157 -15.08 1.26 8.14
C GLU A 157 -14.07 0.29 7.50
N ILE A 158 -13.04 0.81 6.84
CA ILE A 158 -12.00 -0.03 6.22
C ILE A 158 -11.12 -0.69 7.28
N TYR A 159 -10.80 0.02 8.36
CA TYR A 159 -10.09 -0.55 9.50
C TYR A 159 -10.86 -1.73 10.10
N ASP A 160 -12.14 -1.55 10.37
CA ASP A 160 -12.99 -2.58 10.99
C ASP A 160 -13.09 -3.83 10.09
N ALA A 161 -13.18 -3.65 8.77
CA ALA A 161 -13.21 -4.76 7.83
C ALA A 161 -11.91 -5.58 7.89
N ILE A 162 -10.74 -4.93 7.76
CA ILE A 162 -9.43 -5.61 7.81
C ILE A 162 -9.17 -6.21 9.19
N GLN A 163 -9.47 -5.46 10.28
CA GLN A 163 -9.28 -5.94 11.64
C GLN A 163 -10.16 -7.15 11.94
N SER A 164 -11.38 -7.20 11.39
CA SER A 164 -12.26 -8.36 11.55
C SER A 164 -11.62 -9.64 11.01
N VAL A 165 -10.98 -9.59 9.83
CA VAL A 165 -10.20 -10.72 9.30
C VAL A 165 -9.04 -11.06 10.22
N LEU A 166 -8.28 -10.07 10.66
CA LEU A 166 -7.10 -10.28 11.51
C LEU A 166 -7.44 -10.75 12.94
N ASN A 167 -8.70 -10.69 13.37
CA ASN A 167 -9.13 -11.31 14.61
C ASN A 167 -9.13 -12.84 14.55
N ASP A 168 -9.38 -13.40 13.37
CA ASP A 168 -9.51 -14.84 13.16
C ASP A 168 -8.28 -15.45 12.47
N TYR A 169 -7.43 -14.62 11.83
CA TYR A 169 -6.24 -15.01 11.08
C TYR A 169 -4.98 -14.30 11.61
N ASP A 170 -3.84 -14.96 11.49
CA ASP A 170 -2.54 -14.40 11.88
C ASP A 170 -2.02 -13.37 10.88
N LEU A 171 -2.35 -13.55 9.61
CA LEU A 171 -1.97 -12.67 8.50
C LEU A 171 -3.10 -12.56 7.48
N LEU A 172 -3.16 -11.43 6.79
CA LEU A 172 -3.90 -11.27 5.54
C LEU A 172 -2.90 -11.06 4.39
N VAL A 173 -3.09 -11.79 3.30
CA VAL A 173 -2.24 -11.75 2.11
C VAL A 173 -3.04 -11.28 0.91
N THR A 174 -2.46 -10.37 0.11
CA THR A 174 -3.08 -9.82 -1.10
C THR A 174 -2.01 -9.57 -2.17
N PRO A 175 -2.38 -9.33 -3.44
CA PRO A 175 -1.47 -8.66 -4.38
C PRO A 175 -1.04 -7.30 -3.83
N THR A 176 0.19 -6.86 -4.15
CA THR A 176 0.65 -5.50 -3.82
C THR A 176 0.05 -4.48 -4.78
N LEU A 177 0.05 -4.81 -6.07
CA LEU A 177 -0.50 -3.98 -7.15
C LEU A 177 -1.48 -4.81 -7.97
N ALA A 178 -2.46 -4.15 -8.54
CA ALA A 178 -3.48 -4.76 -9.37
C ALA A 178 -3.03 -5.03 -10.81
N CYS A 179 -1.90 -4.47 -11.23
CA CYS A 179 -1.37 -4.60 -12.58
C CYS A 179 0.13 -4.92 -12.58
N LEU A 180 0.64 -5.31 -13.73
CA LEU A 180 2.07 -5.42 -14.00
C LEU A 180 2.73 -4.03 -14.06
N PRO A 181 4.07 -3.94 -13.97
CA PRO A 181 4.79 -2.69 -14.18
C PRO A 181 4.38 -2.02 -15.49
N VAL A 182 4.17 -0.71 -15.44
CA VAL A 182 3.85 0.11 -16.61
C VAL A 182 5.11 0.67 -17.26
N ASP A 183 5.03 1.01 -18.55
CA ASP A 183 6.10 1.68 -19.25
C ASP A 183 6.33 3.10 -18.70
N ASN A 184 7.58 3.51 -18.61
CA ASN A 184 7.92 4.87 -18.21
C ASN A 184 7.52 5.87 -19.30
N ALA A 185 6.87 6.95 -18.91
CA ALA A 185 6.60 8.07 -19.81
C ALA A 185 7.91 8.80 -20.16
N ASN A 186 8.01 9.25 -21.42
CA ASN A 186 9.20 9.94 -21.92
C ASN A 186 9.40 11.34 -21.30
N ASP A 187 8.32 11.94 -20.79
CA ASP A 187 8.30 13.27 -20.16
C ASP A 187 8.50 13.19 -18.63
N GLY A 188 8.71 12.00 -18.08
CA GLY A 188 8.86 11.79 -16.64
C GLY A 188 7.54 11.69 -15.86
N ASN A 189 6.39 11.86 -16.50
CA ASN A 189 5.07 11.82 -15.88
C ASN A 189 4.44 10.42 -15.97
N THR A 190 5.15 9.39 -15.54
CA THR A 190 4.63 8.02 -15.51
C THR A 190 3.46 7.92 -14.55
N VAL A 191 2.33 7.45 -15.05
CA VAL A 191 1.11 7.15 -14.29
C VAL A 191 0.75 5.67 -14.46
N GLY A 192 -0.12 5.16 -13.60
CA GLY A 192 -0.66 3.82 -13.75
C GLY A 192 -1.66 3.71 -14.92
N PRO A 193 -2.22 2.51 -15.12
CA PRO A 193 -3.23 2.31 -16.15
C PRO A 193 -4.54 3.02 -15.76
N SER A 194 -5.32 3.40 -16.77
CA SER A 194 -6.69 3.92 -16.60
C SER A 194 -7.74 2.80 -16.55
N GLU A 195 -7.35 1.57 -16.91
CA GLU A 195 -8.22 0.40 -16.95
C GLU A 195 -7.44 -0.86 -16.55
N ILE A 196 -8.05 -1.72 -15.74
CA ILE A 196 -7.52 -3.04 -15.37
C ILE A 196 -8.63 -4.05 -15.51
N ASN A 197 -8.39 -5.15 -16.22
CA ASN A 197 -9.36 -6.23 -16.40
C ASN A 197 -10.77 -5.75 -16.86
N GLY A 198 -10.81 -4.72 -17.73
CA GLY A 198 -12.05 -4.15 -18.26
C GLY A 198 -12.74 -3.13 -17.35
N GLU A 199 -12.20 -2.83 -16.19
CA GLU A 199 -12.73 -1.85 -15.24
C GLU A 199 -11.87 -0.59 -15.18
N GLN A 200 -12.53 0.57 -15.13
CA GLN A 200 -11.84 1.86 -15.03
C GLN A 200 -11.25 2.05 -13.63
N VAL A 201 -10.01 2.52 -13.58
CA VAL A 201 -9.29 2.84 -12.33
C VAL A 201 -8.67 4.23 -12.41
N ASP A 202 -8.46 4.88 -11.27
CA ASP A 202 -7.73 6.14 -11.20
C ASP A 202 -6.25 5.91 -11.53
N PRO A 203 -5.69 6.55 -12.60
CA PRO A 203 -4.31 6.33 -13.01
C PRO A 203 -3.26 6.77 -11.97
N LEU A 204 -3.63 7.65 -11.02
CA LEU A 204 -2.71 8.11 -9.99
C LEU A 204 -2.48 7.04 -8.92
N ILE A 205 -3.55 6.36 -8.45
CA ILE A 205 -3.45 5.45 -7.30
C ILE A 205 -4.38 4.23 -7.37
N GLY A 206 -5.41 4.22 -8.22
CA GLY A 206 -6.44 3.20 -8.23
C GLY A 206 -5.97 1.76 -8.51
N TRP A 207 -4.76 1.60 -9.01
CA TRP A 207 -4.08 0.34 -9.31
C TRP A 207 -3.26 -0.25 -8.14
N CYS A 208 -3.26 0.43 -6.98
CA CYS A 208 -2.49 0.01 -5.80
C CYS A 208 -3.40 -0.61 -4.74
N LEU A 209 -3.16 -1.85 -4.32
CA LEU A 209 -3.84 -2.44 -3.16
C LEU A 209 -3.20 -2.02 -1.82
N THR A 210 -2.21 -1.14 -1.86
CA THR A 210 -1.44 -0.72 -0.68
C THR A 210 -2.04 0.45 0.07
N TYR A 211 -2.74 1.37 -0.61
CA TYR A 211 -3.25 2.57 0.06
C TYR A 211 -4.37 2.30 1.09
N PRO A 212 -5.22 1.24 1.00
CA PRO A 212 -6.15 0.92 2.07
C PRO A 212 -5.45 0.69 3.42
N LEU A 213 -4.23 0.16 3.41
CA LEU A 213 -3.44 -0.07 4.62
C LEU A 213 -2.90 1.24 5.23
N ASN A 214 -2.77 2.30 4.43
CA ASN A 214 -2.48 3.65 4.93
C ASN A 214 -3.67 4.25 5.70
N PHE A 215 -4.89 3.81 5.40
CA PHE A 215 -6.06 4.21 6.20
C PHE A 215 -6.04 3.57 7.57
N THR A 216 -5.71 2.29 7.62
CA THR A 216 -5.89 1.46 8.81
C THR A 216 -4.67 1.47 9.72
N GLY A 217 -3.48 1.70 9.18
CA GLY A 217 -2.24 1.68 9.93
C GLY A 217 -1.76 0.29 10.35
N HIS A 218 -2.36 -0.78 9.82
CA HIS A 218 -1.86 -2.13 10.03
C HIS A 218 -0.45 -2.26 9.45
N PRO A 219 0.47 -2.95 10.13
CA PRO A 219 1.79 -3.23 9.59
C PRO A 219 1.66 -4.08 8.33
N ALA A 220 2.28 -3.64 7.26
CA ALA A 220 2.26 -4.32 5.98
C ALA A 220 3.64 -4.34 5.34
N ALA A 221 3.93 -5.42 4.61
CA ALA A 221 5.15 -5.57 3.85
C ALA A 221 4.85 -6.11 2.47
N SER A 222 5.51 -5.57 1.45
CA SER A 222 5.51 -6.15 0.10
C SER A 222 6.75 -6.98 -0.11
N ILE A 223 6.56 -8.20 -0.60
CA ILE A 223 7.65 -9.13 -0.95
C ILE A 223 7.53 -9.57 -2.40
N PRO A 224 8.64 -9.92 -3.07
CA PRO A 224 8.58 -10.51 -4.41
C PRO A 224 7.81 -11.84 -4.38
N ALA A 225 6.76 -11.94 -5.19
CA ALA A 225 6.01 -13.17 -5.38
C ALA A 225 6.54 -14.00 -6.55
N GLY A 226 7.00 -13.36 -7.61
CA GLY A 226 7.50 -14.04 -8.79
C GLY A 226 7.57 -13.12 -9.99
N LEU A 227 7.60 -13.71 -11.18
CA LEU A 227 7.61 -13.00 -12.44
C LEU A 227 6.38 -13.41 -13.26
N SER A 228 5.83 -12.47 -14.03
CA SER A 228 4.83 -12.77 -15.05
C SER A 228 5.43 -13.62 -16.19
N GLU A 229 4.60 -14.05 -17.12
CA GLU A 229 5.04 -14.76 -18.33
C GLU A 229 6.02 -13.92 -19.16
N GLU A 230 5.92 -12.59 -19.12
CA GLU A 230 6.79 -11.63 -19.79
C GLU A 230 8.07 -11.32 -18.99
N GLY A 231 8.24 -11.91 -17.80
CA GLY A 231 9.40 -11.70 -16.94
C GLY A 231 9.31 -10.44 -16.08
N LEU A 232 8.14 -9.81 -15.95
CA LEU A 232 7.92 -8.64 -15.12
C LEU A 232 7.65 -9.03 -13.65
N PRO A 233 8.16 -8.28 -12.67
CA PRO A 233 8.05 -8.63 -11.27
C PRO A 233 6.62 -8.40 -10.74
N VAL A 234 6.15 -9.35 -9.92
CA VAL A 234 4.89 -9.28 -9.18
C VAL A 234 5.18 -9.28 -7.68
N GLY A 235 4.51 -8.40 -6.96
CA GLY A 235 4.62 -8.26 -5.50
C GLY A 235 3.42 -8.84 -4.77
N MET A 236 3.67 -9.48 -3.64
CA MET A 236 2.67 -9.94 -2.70
C MET A 236 2.74 -9.11 -1.42
N GLN A 237 1.61 -8.62 -0.95
CA GLN A 237 1.49 -7.86 0.28
C GLN A 237 1.08 -8.78 1.43
N ILE A 238 1.79 -8.66 2.55
CA ILE A 238 1.54 -9.40 3.79
C ILE A 238 1.18 -8.38 4.85
N ILE A 239 0.03 -8.57 5.49
CA ILE A 239 -0.56 -7.64 6.45
C ILE A 239 -0.70 -8.36 7.78
N GLY A 240 -0.30 -7.72 8.88
CA GLY A 240 -0.41 -8.21 10.24
C GLY A 240 -1.17 -7.25 11.15
N ARG A 241 -1.24 -7.64 12.45
CA ARG A 241 -1.79 -6.80 13.53
C ARG A 241 -0.78 -5.84 14.07
#